data_71951f43d0647e2f50e6fd7ef4a7298d
#
_entry.id   71951f43d0647e2f50e6fd7ef4a7298d
#
_cell.length_a   1.000
_cell.length_b   1.000
_cell.length_c   1.000
_cell.angle_alpha   90.00
_cell.angle_beta   90.00
_cell.angle_gamma   90.00
#
_symmetry.space_group_name_H-M   'P 1'
#
loop_
_entity.id
_entity.type
_entity.pdbx_description
1 polymer ?
#
loop_
_entity_poly.entity_id
_entity_poly.type
_entity_poly.pdbx_seq_one_letter_code
_entity_poly.pdbx_strand_id
1 'polypeptide(L)'
;MSRNGPVSEVHGARPFKGFSMSFNPLAIFRRDEHHEGVRRINIYLLRLLYVLMFFVLGKEAWTHILTHQGAWEPVNAVVWCVWTAFATLAGLGIFRPLKMLPIILLEIFYKVMWLIIVAYPLWSKGTLEGSPAEGITSTFLWVILPIVAVPWGYVFVNYIYRPTK
;
A
#
# COMPACT_ATOMS: atom_id res chain seq x y z
N MET A 1 25.54 24.16 73.83
CA MET A 1 24.77 23.09 73.22
C MET A 1 23.82 23.71 72.24
N SER A 2 24.22 23.85 71.01
CA SER A 2 23.41 24.40 69.91
C SER A 2 23.24 23.35 68.81
N ARG A 3 22.03 22.88 68.59
CA ARG A 3 21.67 21.94 67.51
C ARG A 3 21.13 22.71 66.33
N ASN A 4 21.94 22.81 65.30
CA ASN A 4 21.46 23.24 64.00
C ASN A 4 20.83 22.03 63.26
N GLY A 5 19.51 22.07 63.02
CA GLY A 5 18.83 21.11 62.19
C GLY A 5 19.01 21.47 60.71
N PRO A 6 18.99 20.47 59.79
CA PRO A 6 19.20 20.72 58.38
C PRO A 6 17.94 21.32 57.74
N VAL A 7 18.19 22.34 56.92
CA VAL A 7 17.21 22.98 56.07
C VAL A 7 16.79 22.02 54.96
N SER A 8 15.51 21.69 54.88
CA SER A 8 14.91 20.90 53.81
C SER A 8 14.94 21.69 52.48
N GLU A 9 15.72 21.22 51.53
CA GLU A 9 15.69 21.69 50.14
C GLU A 9 14.30 21.44 49.51
N VAL A 10 13.65 22.53 49.16
CA VAL A 10 12.42 22.51 48.37
C VAL A 10 12.74 22.05 46.95
N HIS A 11 12.24 20.89 46.60
CA HIS A 11 12.32 20.32 45.24
C HIS A 11 11.69 21.33 44.26
N GLY A 12 12.54 21.90 43.41
CA GLY A 12 12.12 22.78 42.33
C GLY A 12 11.17 22.08 41.35
N ALA A 13 9.97 22.60 41.22
CA ALA A 13 8.99 22.19 40.25
C ALA A 13 9.59 22.31 38.83
N ARG A 14 9.68 21.21 38.12
CA ARG A 14 10.08 21.22 36.69
C ARG A 14 9.03 21.99 35.90
N PRO A 15 9.44 22.93 35.06
CA PRO A 15 8.48 23.66 34.23
C PRO A 15 7.83 22.69 33.25
N PHE A 16 6.52 22.71 33.20
CA PHE A 16 5.68 22.00 32.22
C PHE A 16 6.12 22.48 30.82
N LYS A 17 6.84 21.61 30.09
CA LYS A 17 7.14 21.86 28.66
C LYS A 17 5.82 21.86 27.92
N GLY A 18 5.34 23.04 27.58
CA GLY A 18 4.19 23.21 26.71
C GLY A 18 4.36 22.38 25.45
N PHE A 19 3.44 21.47 25.20
CA PHE A 19 3.36 20.64 24.00
C PHE A 19 2.95 21.56 22.83
N SER A 20 3.93 22.20 22.22
CA SER A 20 3.76 22.97 20.99
C SER A 20 3.68 21.95 19.85
N MET A 21 2.46 21.62 19.39
CA MET A 21 2.26 20.93 18.13
C MET A 21 2.61 21.86 16.98
N SER A 22 3.89 21.93 16.64
CA SER A 22 4.32 22.52 15.38
C SER A 22 3.96 21.56 14.26
N PHE A 23 2.90 21.86 13.53
CA PHE A 23 2.50 21.14 12.33
C PHE A 23 3.50 21.47 11.22
N ASN A 24 4.51 20.63 11.07
CA ASN A 24 5.48 20.77 9.96
C ASN A 24 5.05 19.86 8.81
N PRO A 25 4.46 20.40 7.74
CA PRO A 25 3.99 19.60 6.60
C PRO A 25 5.12 18.83 5.89
N LEU A 26 6.37 19.31 6.00
CA LEU A 26 7.53 18.65 5.42
C LEU A 26 7.98 17.40 6.22
N ALA A 27 7.46 17.20 7.43
CA ALA A 27 7.77 16.00 8.22
C ALA A 27 7.29 14.70 7.54
N ILE A 28 6.31 14.78 6.64
CA ILE A 28 5.78 13.66 5.87
C ILE A 28 6.86 13.08 4.92
N PHE A 29 7.80 13.91 4.46
CA PHE A 29 8.88 13.50 3.57
C PHE A 29 10.14 13.00 4.32
N ARG A 30 10.18 13.12 5.66
CA ARG A 30 11.31 12.60 6.45
C ARG A 30 11.27 11.07 6.48
N ARG A 31 12.48 10.47 6.45
CA ARG A 31 12.64 9.04 6.70
C ARG A 31 12.26 8.73 8.15
N ASP A 32 11.48 7.68 8.34
CA ASP A 32 11.03 7.26 9.66
C ASP A 32 11.81 6.01 10.09
N GLU A 33 12.51 6.09 11.19
CA GLU A 33 13.26 4.95 11.75
C GLU A 33 12.34 3.81 12.17
N HIS A 34 11.09 4.10 12.58
CA HIS A 34 10.07 3.11 12.91
C HIS A 34 9.59 2.31 11.68
N HIS A 35 9.83 2.81 10.46
CA HIS A 35 9.43 2.18 9.21
C HIS A 35 10.65 1.84 8.34
N GLU A 36 11.71 1.31 8.94
CA GLU A 36 12.90 0.81 8.23
C GLU A 36 13.51 1.84 7.25
N GLY A 37 13.45 3.13 7.60
CA GLY A 37 14.00 4.22 6.80
C GLY A 37 13.17 4.60 5.57
N VAL A 38 11.94 4.08 5.43
CA VAL A 38 11.00 4.46 4.37
C VAL A 38 10.36 5.80 4.71
N ARG A 39 10.10 6.63 3.68
CA ARG A 39 9.41 7.91 3.86
C ARG A 39 7.97 7.67 4.32
N ARG A 40 7.49 8.46 5.27
CA ARG A 40 6.10 8.37 5.78
C ARG A 40 5.06 8.49 4.67
N ILE A 41 5.29 9.33 3.68
CA ILE A 41 4.39 9.50 2.54
C ILE A 41 4.15 8.17 1.80
N ASN A 42 5.20 7.38 1.55
CA ASN A 42 5.05 6.08 0.90
C ASN A 42 4.22 5.10 1.74
N ILE A 43 4.39 5.13 3.07
CA ILE A 43 3.58 4.30 3.98
C ILE A 43 2.09 4.66 3.90
N TYR A 44 1.76 5.97 3.90
CA TYR A 44 0.37 6.42 3.76
C TYR A 44 -0.21 6.09 2.38
N LEU A 45 0.56 6.26 1.31
CA LEU A 45 0.15 5.90 -0.04
C LEU A 45 -0.09 4.39 -0.17
N LEU A 46 0.79 3.55 0.38
CA LEU A 46 0.61 2.11 0.41
C LEU A 46 -0.66 1.72 1.19
N ARG A 47 -0.89 2.31 2.37
CA ARG A 47 -2.11 2.04 3.14
C ARG A 47 -3.37 2.45 2.36
N LEU A 48 -3.34 3.61 1.70
CA LEU A 48 -4.45 4.05 0.86
C LEU A 48 -4.73 3.04 -0.27
N LEU A 49 -3.69 2.56 -0.96
CA LEU A 49 -3.83 1.53 -1.98
C LEU A 49 -4.44 0.25 -1.43
N TYR A 50 -3.95 -0.24 -0.28
CA TYR A 50 -4.52 -1.44 0.36
C TYR A 50 -5.98 -1.25 0.76
N VAL A 51 -6.36 -0.07 1.25
CA VAL A 51 -7.76 0.26 1.56
C VAL A 51 -8.61 0.22 0.28
N LEU A 52 -8.15 0.84 -0.80
CA LEU A 52 -8.85 0.81 -2.08
C LEU A 52 -8.99 -0.61 -2.62
N MET A 53 -7.93 -1.41 -2.58
CA MET A 53 -7.97 -2.80 -3.01
C MET A 53 -8.93 -3.64 -2.15
N PHE A 54 -8.88 -3.48 -0.84
CA PHE A 54 -9.72 -4.25 0.05
C PHE A 54 -11.21 -3.92 -0.10
N PHE A 55 -11.55 -2.62 -0.13
CA PHE A 55 -12.96 -2.21 -0.17
C PHE A 55 -13.52 -2.18 -1.59
N VAL A 56 -12.80 -1.63 -2.57
CA VAL A 56 -13.33 -1.47 -3.94
C VAL A 56 -13.26 -2.80 -4.69
N LEU A 57 -12.04 -3.34 -4.86
CA LEU A 57 -11.86 -4.61 -5.55
C LEU A 57 -12.47 -5.78 -4.74
N GLY A 58 -12.33 -5.75 -3.41
CA GLY A 58 -12.88 -6.80 -2.54
C GLY A 58 -14.40 -6.86 -2.61
N LYS A 59 -15.09 -5.73 -2.54
CA LYS A 59 -16.55 -5.69 -2.70
C LYS A 59 -16.97 -6.30 -4.05
N GLU A 60 -16.34 -5.91 -5.13
CA GLU A 60 -16.66 -6.39 -6.46
C GLU A 60 -16.40 -7.90 -6.59
N ALA A 61 -15.22 -8.35 -6.23
CA ALA A 61 -14.82 -9.75 -6.34
C ALA A 61 -15.65 -10.68 -5.46
N TRP A 62 -15.86 -10.33 -4.18
CA TRP A 62 -16.70 -11.12 -3.29
C TRP A 62 -18.16 -11.12 -3.73
N THR A 63 -18.71 -9.99 -4.16
CA THR A 63 -20.09 -9.94 -4.66
C THR A 63 -20.23 -10.86 -5.86
N HIS A 64 -19.30 -10.81 -6.82
CA HIS A 64 -19.35 -11.64 -8.02
C HIS A 64 -19.31 -13.14 -7.68
N ILE A 65 -18.43 -13.57 -6.77
CA ILE A 65 -18.35 -14.98 -6.35
C ILE A 65 -19.62 -15.44 -5.63
N LEU A 66 -20.13 -14.61 -4.70
CA LEU A 66 -21.28 -14.99 -3.87
C LEU A 66 -22.62 -14.95 -4.60
N THR A 67 -22.73 -14.13 -5.65
CA THR A 67 -23.98 -13.98 -6.44
C THR A 67 -23.95 -14.74 -7.75
N HIS A 68 -22.84 -15.40 -8.10
CA HIS A 68 -22.74 -16.16 -9.33
C HIS A 68 -23.73 -17.32 -9.35
N GLN A 69 -24.42 -17.48 -10.48
CA GLN A 69 -25.36 -18.57 -10.68
C GLN A 69 -24.98 -19.39 -11.91
N GLY A 70 -25.14 -20.70 -11.81
CA GLY A 70 -24.80 -21.63 -12.88
C GLY A 70 -23.40 -22.20 -12.81
N ALA A 71 -22.99 -22.89 -13.87
CA ALA A 71 -21.65 -23.45 -13.94
C ALA A 71 -20.62 -22.38 -14.25
N TRP A 72 -19.50 -22.43 -13.56
CA TRP A 72 -18.36 -21.56 -13.82
C TRP A 72 -17.62 -21.97 -15.10
N GLU A 73 -17.29 -20.99 -15.92
CA GLU A 73 -16.24 -21.17 -16.92
C GLU A 73 -14.88 -21.25 -16.18
N PRO A 74 -14.08 -22.34 -16.38
CA PRO A 74 -12.93 -22.63 -15.51
C PRO A 74 -11.88 -21.50 -15.45
N VAL A 75 -11.54 -20.87 -16.58
CA VAL A 75 -10.54 -19.80 -16.64
C VAL A 75 -11.05 -18.53 -15.93
N ASN A 76 -12.30 -18.19 -16.16
CA ASN A 76 -12.95 -17.05 -15.51
C ASN A 76 -13.04 -17.24 -13.99
N ALA A 77 -13.35 -18.45 -13.55
CA ALA A 77 -13.36 -18.79 -12.13
C ALA A 77 -12.00 -18.55 -11.47
N VAL A 78 -10.90 -18.94 -12.11
CA VAL A 78 -9.55 -18.68 -11.60
C VAL A 78 -9.28 -17.19 -11.44
N VAL A 79 -9.67 -16.38 -12.42
CA VAL A 79 -9.50 -14.92 -12.35
C VAL A 79 -10.21 -14.35 -11.12
N TRP A 80 -11.47 -14.70 -10.91
CA TRP A 80 -12.26 -14.19 -9.78
C TRP A 80 -11.73 -14.71 -8.43
N CYS A 81 -11.32 -15.98 -8.35
CA CYS A 81 -10.69 -16.53 -7.15
C CYS A 81 -9.39 -15.80 -6.80
N VAL A 82 -8.54 -15.54 -7.80
CA VAL A 82 -7.28 -14.80 -7.60
C VAL A 82 -7.57 -13.37 -7.14
N TRP A 83 -8.50 -12.66 -7.77
CA TRP A 83 -8.86 -11.29 -7.37
C TRP A 83 -9.44 -11.23 -5.97
N THR A 84 -10.27 -12.20 -5.58
CA THR A 84 -10.84 -12.29 -4.25
C THR A 84 -9.78 -12.55 -3.19
N ALA A 85 -8.88 -13.50 -3.44
CA ALA A 85 -7.75 -13.78 -2.54
C ALA A 85 -6.83 -12.55 -2.41
N PHE A 86 -6.52 -11.92 -3.52
CA PHE A 86 -5.69 -10.73 -3.60
C PHE A 86 -6.27 -9.55 -2.80
N ALA A 87 -7.54 -9.24 -3.00
CA ALA A 87 -8.24 -8.19 -2.27
C ALA A 87 -8.33 -8.51 -0.77
N THR A 88 -8.57 -9.77 -0.40
CA THR A 88 -8.63 -10.20 1.01
C THR A 88 -7.27 -10.03 1.69
N LEU A 89 -6.18 -10.44 1.03
CA LEU A 89 -4.82 -10.27 1.55
C LEU A 89 -4.41 -8.80 1.63
N ALA A 90 -4.93 -7.94 0.76
CA ALA A 90 -4.71 -6.49 0.85
C ALA A 90 -5.20 -5.91 2.19
N GLY A 91 -6.22 -6.49 2.80
CA GLY A 91 -6.65 -6.13 4.16
C GLY A 91 -5.55 -6.22 5.21
N LEU A 92 -4.65 -7.21 5.10
CA LEU A 92 -3.47 -7.32 5.97
C LEU A 92 -2.45 -6.20 5.70
N GLY A 93 -2.39 -5.73 4.46
CA GLY A 93 -1.51 -4.64 4.04
C GLY A 93 -1.86 -3.29 4.68
N ILE A 94 -3.12 -3.07 5.07
CA ILE A 94 -3.55 -1.86 5.79
C ILE A 94 -2.77 -1.73 7.11
N PHE A 95 -2.60 -2.84 7.82
CA PHE A 95 -1.90 -2.87 9.10
C PHE A 95 -0.39 -2.98 8.97
N ARG A 96 0.11 -3.76 7.97
CA ARG A 96 1.53 -4.06 7.78
C ARG A 96 1.98 -3.78 6.34
N PRO A 97 1.99 -2.50 5.89
CA PRO A 97 2.16 -2.14 4.47
C PRO A 97 3.47 -2.64 3.86
N LEU A 98 4.58 -2.58 4.58
CA LEU A 98 5.88 -3.03 4.06
C LEU A 98 5.99 -4.56 3.98
N LYS A 99 5.37 -5.29 4.91
CA LYS A 99 5.40 -6.76 4.88
C LYS A 99 4.54 -7.35 3.76
N MET A 100 3.49 -6.64 3.37
CA MET A 100 2.59 -7.05 2.30
C MET A 100 2.95 -6.43 0.93
N LEU A 101 4.10 -5.77 0.84
CA LEU A 101 4.59 -5.15 -0.39
C LEU A 101 4.60 -6.09 -1.61
N PRO A 102 4.90 -7.40 -1.48
CA PRO A 102 4.79 -8.34 -2.61
C PRO A 102 3.42 -8.34 -3.30
N ILE A 103 2.33 -8.05 -2.59
CA ILE A 103 0.99 -7.95 -3.18
C ILE A 103 0.93 -6.76 -4.15
N ILE A 104 1.44 -5.59 -3.77
CA ILE A 104 1.50 -4.42 -4.64
C ILE A 104 2.44 -4.65 -5.83
N LEU A 105 3.58 -5.32 -5.61
CA LEU A 105 4.49 -5.66 -6.70
C LEU A 105 3.84 -6.61 -7.70
N LEU A 106 3.08 -7.59 -7.24
CA LEU A 106 2.30 -8.48 -8.09
C LEU A 106 1.25 -7.69 -8.89
N GLU A 107 0.56 -6.73 -8.22
CA GLU A 107 -0.41 -5.85 -8.88
C GLU A 107 0.22 -5.05 -10.02
N ILE A 108 1.36 -4.43 -9.77
CA ILE A 108 2.10 -3.69 -10.79
C ILE A 108 2.47 -4.62 -11.94
N PHE A 109 3.03 -5.78 -11.61
CA PHE A 109 3.56 -6.70 -12.61
C PHE A 109 2.46 -7.20 -13.57
N TYR A 110 1.35 -7.75 -13.06
CA TYR A 110 0.32 -8.29 -13.94
C TYR A 110 -0.39 -7.20 -14.77
N LYS A 111 -0.60 -6.01 -14.20
CA LYS A 111 -1.20 -4.88 -14.94
C LYS A 111 -0.29 -4.39 -16.05
N VAL A 112 1.00 -4.23 -15.79
CA VAL A 112 1.98 -3.83 -16.80
C VAL A 112 2.08 -4.89 -17.90
N MET A 113 2.15 -6.18 -17.53
CA MET A 113 2.17 -7.28 -18.50
C MET A 113 0.92 -7.26 -19.39
N TRP A 114 -0.25 -7.08 -18.80
CA TRP A 114 -1.49 -7.02 -19.55
C TRP A 114 -1.54 -5.81 -20.50
N LEU A 115 -1.09 -4.63 -20.05
CA LEU A 115 -1.00 -3.43 -20.89
C LEU A 115 -0.07 -3.64 -22.08
N ILE A 116 1.05 -4.34 -21.88
CA ILE A 116 2.01 -4.63 -22.96
C ILE A 116 1.45 -5.67 -23.94
N ILE A 117 0.84 -6.75 -23.44
CA ILE A 117 0.45 -7.90 -24.27
C ILE A 117 -0.89 -7.64 -24.97
N VAL A 118 -1.83 -6.93 -24.33
CA VAL A 118 -3.19 -6.74 -24.83
C VAL A 118 -3.45 -5.31 -25.29
N ALA A 119 -3.26 -4.32 -24.39
CA ALA A 119 -3.62 -2.94 -24.69
C ALA A 119 -2.75 -2.34 -25.80
N TYR A 120 -1.43 -2.50 -25.70
CA TYR A 120 -0.49 -1.91 -26.67
C TYR A 120 -0.71 -2.39 -28.11
N PRO A 121 -0.86 -3.70 -28.42
CA PRO A 121 -1.14 -4.16 -29.78
C PRO A 121 -2.48 -3.67 -30.34
N LEU A 122 -3.53 -3.58 -29.50
CA LEU A 122 -4.83 -3.05 -29.92
C LEU A 122 -4.75 -1.54 -30.19
N TRP A 123 -4.08 -0.80 -29.34
CA TRP A 123 -3.87 0.62 -29.50
C TRP A 123 -3.06 0.94 -30.75
N SER A 124 -1.95 0.21 -31.00
CA SER A 124 -1.09 0.42 -32.17
C SER A 124 -1.78 0.14 -33.51
N LYS A 125 -2.82 -0.71 -33.50
CA LYS A 125 -3.68 -1.01 -34.68
C LYS A 125 -4.91 -0.09 -34.77
N GLY A 126 -5.11 0.82 -33.82
CA GLY A 126 -6.29 1.68 -33.77
C GLY A 126 -7.60 0.93 -33.50
N THR A 127 -7.54 -0.25 -32.89
CA THR A 127 -8.71 -1.11 -32.61
C THR A 127 -9.03 -1.24 -31.13
N LEU A 128 -8.44 -0.42 -30.28
CA LEU A 128 -8.68 -0.46 -28.83
C LEU A 128 -10.05 0.14 -28.47
N GLU A 129 -10.39 1.27 -29.09
CA GLU A 129 -11.69 1.95 -28.88
C GLU A 129 -12.84 1.06 -29.35
N GLY A 130 -13.87 0.92 -28.54
CA GLY A 130 -15.00 0.02 -28.78
C GLY A 130 -14.72 -1.46 -28.58
N SER A 131 -13.48 -1.85 -28.23
CA SER A 131 -13.15 -3.24 -27.92
C SER A 131 -13.50 -3.61 -26.47
N PRO A 132 -13.71 -4.92 -26.15
CA PRO A 132 -13.88 -5.37 -24.78
C PRO A 132 -12.69 -5.05 -23.85
N ALA A 133 -11.51 -4.75 -24.41
CA ALA A 133 -10.31 -4.41 -23.67
C ALA A 133 -10.24 -2.93 -23.23
N GLU A 134 -11.07 -2.05 -23.79
CA GLU A 134 -11.01 -0.61 -23.52
C GLU A 134 -11.23 -0.28 -22.03
N GLY A 135 -12.29 -0.82 -21.43
CA GLY A 135 -12.61 -0.60 -20.01
C GLY A 135 -11.54 -1.13 -19.06
N ILE A 136 -10.96 -2.29 -19.38
CA ILE A 136 -9.88 -2.87 -18.59
C ILE A 136 -8.60 -2.04 -18.76
N THR A 137 -8.31 -1.57 -19.97
CA THR A 137 -7.16 -0.70 -20.24
C THR A 137 -7.21 0.57 -19.42
N SER A 138 -8.34 1.28 -19.41
CA SER A 138 -8.51 2.50 -18.64
C SER A 138 -8.32 2.26 -17.14
N THR A 139 -8.83 1.16 -16.62
CA THR A 139 -8.65 0.76 -15.22
C THR A 139 -7.19 0.41 -14.91
N PHE A 140 -6.49 -0.29 -15.81
CA PHE A 140 -5.12 -0.73 -15.58
C PHE A 140 -4.10 0.39 -15.75
N LEU A 141 -4.41 1.46 -16.46
CA LEU A 141 -3.55 2.66 -16.51
C LEU A 141 -3.35 3.31 -15.13
N TRP A 142 -4.28 3.10 -14.19
CA TRP A 142 -4.09 3.52 -12.80
C TRP A 142 -2.95 2.81 -12.08
N VAL A 143 -2.28 1.84 -12.71
CA VAL A 143 -1.05 1.20 -12.20
C VAL A 143 0.06 2.21 -11.89
N ILE A 144 -0.01 3.41 -12.43
CA ILE A 144 0.93 4.49 -12.11
C ILE A 144 0.89 4.86 -10.62
N LEU A 145 -0.26 4.74 -9.96
CA LEU A 145 -0.39 5.04 -8.53
C LEU A 145 0.45 4.09 -7.65
N PRO A 146 0.31 2.75 -7.75
CA PRO A 146 1.16 1.84 -7.01
C PRO A 146 2.64 1.96 -7.39
N ILE A 147 2.98 2.24 -8.66
CA ILE A 147 4.37 2.47 -9.07
C ILE A 147 4.99 3.65 -8.31
N VAL A 148 4.25 4.75 -8.14
CA VAL A 148 4.72 5.93 -7.40
C VAL A 148 4.73 5.70 -5.89
N ALA A 149 3.75 4.93 -5.37
CA ALA A 149 3.62 4.66 -3.95
C ALA A 149 4.71 3.73 -3.40
N VAL A 150 5.20 2.80 -4.23
CA VAL A 150 6.21 1.81 -3.83
C VAL A 150 7.54 2.48 -3.50
N PRO A 151 8.12 2.23 -2.31
CA PRO A 151 9.46 2.67 -1.96
C PRO A 151 10.51 1.79 -2.63
N TRP A 152 10.82 2.03 -3.88
CA TRP A 152 11.72 1.19 -4.69
C TRP A 152 13.08 0.94 -4.05
N GLY A 153 13.66 1.94 -3.36
CA GLY A 153 14.91 1.76 -2.62
C GLY A 153 14.82 0.68 -1.55
N TYR A 154 13.68 0.62 -0.84
CA TYR A 154 13.40 -0.43 0.14
C TYR A 154 13.25 -1.81 -0.55
N VAL A 155 12.54 -1.85 -1.68
CA VAL A 155 12.36 -3.08 -2.46
C VAL A 155 13.71 -3.64 -2.89
N PHE A 156 14.55 -2.85 -3.51
CA PHE A 156 15.87 -3.31 -3.98
C PHE A 156 16.73 -3.83 -2.83
N VAL A 157 16.79 -3.10 -1.71
CA VAL A 157 17.63 -3.50 -0.58
C VAL A 157 17.12 -4.77 0.09
N ASN A 158 15.82 -4.90 0.33
CA ASN A 158 15.28 -5.98 1.16
C ASN A 158 14.88 -7.24 0.36
N TYR A 159 14.54 -7.10 -0.92
CA TYR A 159 14.10 -8.24 -1.73
C TYR A 159 15.17 -8.72 -2.73
N ILE A 160 16.16 -7.88 -3.09
CA ILE A 160 17.17 -8.25 -4.09
C ILE A 160 18.57 -8.36 -3.46
N TYR A 161 18.99 -7.38 -2.63
CA TYR A 161 20.36 -7.32 -2.11
C TYR A 161 20.57 -7.97 -0.74
N ARG A 162 19.51 -8.14 0.07
CA ARG A 162 19.65 -8.88 1.33
C ARG A 162 19.22 -10.33 1.10
N PRO A 163 20.19 -11.27 0.96
CA PRO A 163 19.85 -12.68 1.09
C PRO A 163 19.33 -12.91 2.52
N THR A 164 18.17 -13.54 2.61
CA THR A 164 17.62 -14.02 3.88
C THR A 164 18.67 -14.84 4.61
N LYS A 165 19.08 -14.34 5.81
CA LYS A 165 19.85 -15.16 6.77
C LYS A 165 18.93 -16.19 7.38
#